data_f1449ebf4d5e103903ffa729a055e5cf
#
_entry.id   f1449ebf4d5e103903ffa729a055e5cf
#
_cell.length_a   1.000
_cell.length_b   1.000
_cell.length_c   1.000
_cell.angle_alpha   90.00
_cell.angle_beta   90.00
_cell.angle_gamma   90.00
#
_symmetry.space_group_name_H-M   'P 1'
#
loop_
_entity.id
_entity.type
_entity.pdbx_description
1 polymer ?
#
loop_
_entity_poly.entity_id
_entity_poly.type
_entity_poly.pdbx_seq_one_letter_code
_entity_poly.pdbx_strand_id
1 'polypeptide(L)'
;MESPGYPRPDPCLSFWLQGARNSTLIGHRTTEALPERSNIIIIGSGFPNSPESVTLLEAREACDGATARNGSPSDISYRHIRLNGGHCRPDCYRDYKHYKATFGREQALKIVQNEKDTLNLMTEVIEKEGIDCDFWRGFTWDVAMDETLADDLAASYQEFADDGGPVEGIIERILDPEKARRATRCPSATAAYKSPAGSLWPQKLVSHLLKLCVEKHGLQATGLNLQTRTPVREVLPSTDGWRVKTDRGDVQTEKVVYATNAFTATLLPEFLGRIWPFKGQCSVVVPTAPYSGKNMLTETYALSDAEYIIQRQKDGVMIYGGARRSMPVDKLLGNTDDTETYPEMTKALKDALPLHLGGWGPEALGEGMIHAWSGIMGYTTEGVPYVGELHNKPGAFVCAGHHGHGMARIMSCAKGLAAVIQGSSWESTGLPECFQPTPERLSAPSQALLHRMRAQEHPVNDT
;
A
#
# COMPACT_ATOMS: atom_id res chain seq x y z
N MET A 1 20.57 8.15 -11.49
CA MET A 1 19.59 7.11 -11.13
C MET A 1 19.08 6.51 -12.42
N GLU A 2 18.97 5.20 -12.48
CA GLU A 2 18.46 4.50 -13.65
C GLU A 2 16.95 4.30 -13.55
N SER A 3 16.29 4.10 -14.70
CA SER A 3 14.87 3.73 -14.75
C SER A 3 14.64 2.42 -13.97
N PRO A 4 13.51 2.27 -13.23
CA PRO A 4 13.20 1.03 -12.51
C PRO A 4 13.00 -0.17 -13.44
N GLY A 5 12.83 0.05 -14.73
CA GLY A 5 12.51 -1.01 -15.70
C GLY A 5 11.08 -1.54 -15.54
N TYR A 6 10.88 -2.80 -15.89
CA TYR A 6 9.59 -3.49 -15.79
C TYR A 6 9.57 -4.44 -14.59
N PRO A 7 8.36 -4.78 -14.06
CA PRO A 7 8.23 -5.84 -13.08
C PRO A 7 8.85 -7.14 -13.57
N ARG A 8 9.53 -7.87 -12.70
CA ARG A 8 10.11 -9.19 -13.04
C ARG A 8 9.02 -10.16 -13.46
N PRO A 9 9.25 -11.00 -14.47
CA PRO A 9 8.22 -11.92 -14.99
C PRO A 9 7.94 -13.11 -14.04
N ASP A 10 8.88 -13.44 -13.18
CA ASP A 10 8.95 -14.63 -12.34
C ASP A 10 9.08 -14.30 -10.84
N PRO A 11 8.16 -13.51 -10.26
CA PRO A 11 8.25 -13.10 -8.86
C PRO A 11 8.09 -14.30 -7.92
N CYS A 12 8.67 -14.24 -6.71
CA CYS A 12 8.42 -15.24 -5.68
C CYS A 12 6.93 -15.35 -5.35
N LEU A 13 6.47 -16.49 -4.90
CA LEU A 13 5.06 -16.70 -4.58
C LEU A 13 4.73 -16.09 -3.22
N SER A 14 3.78 -15.16 -3.15
CA SER A 14 3.26 -14.65 -1.88
C SER A 14 2.19 -15.58 -1.29
N PHE A 15 1.96 -15.47 0.02
CA PHE A 15 0.85 -16.15 0.68
C PHE A 15 -0.51 -15.82 0.03
N TRP A 16 -0.71 -14.57 -0.33
CA TRP A 16 -1.94 -14.10 -0.96
C TRP A 16 -2.21 -14.75 -2.33
N LEU A 17 -1.16 -15.07 -3.09
CA LEU A 17 -1.27 -15.72 -4.39
C LEU A 17 -1.40 -17.25 -4.30
N GLN A 18 -0.99 -17.86 -3.17
CA GLN A 18 -1.19 -19.30 -2.96
C GLN A 18 -2.67 -19.67 -3.02
N GLY A 19 -3.54 -18.87 -2.37
CA GLY A 19 -4.99 -19.06 -2.39
C GLY A 19 -5.71 -18.60 -3.66
N ALA A 20 -4.97 -18.06 -4.65
CA ALA A 20 -5.54 -17.52 -5.88
C ALA A 20 -5.21 -18.33 -7.13
N ARG A 21 -4.61 -19.52 -6.99
CA ARG A 21 -4.16 -20.35 -8.12
C ARG A 21 -5.28 -20.86 -9.03
N ASN A 22 -6.51 -20.87 -8.55
CA ASN A 22 -7.71 -21.21 -9.33
C ASN A 22 -8.45 -19.99 -9.89
N SER A 23 -7.86 -18.78 -9.81
CA SER A 23 -8.50 -17.55 -10.30
C SER A 23 -8.67 -17.58 -11.82
N THR A 24 -9.87 -17.28 -12.31
CA THR A 24 -10.18 -17.12 -13.74
C THR A 24 -9.50 -15.91 -14.38
N LEU A 25 -8.87 -15.05 -13.56
CA LEU A 25 -8.10 -13.90 -14.05
C LEU A 25 -6.63 -14.24 -14.37
N ILE A 26 -6.17 -15.47 -14.08
CA ILE A 26 -4.83 -15.91 -14.46
C ILE A 26 -4.79 -16.10 -15.98
N GLY A 27 -3.88 -15.40 -16.65
CA GLY A 27 -3.77 -15.39 -18.11
C GLY A 27 -4.98 -14.78 -18.82
N HIS A 28 -5.84 -14.05 -18.10
CA HIS A 28 -7.07 -13.51 -18.65
C HIS A 28 -6.82 -12.48 -19.75
N ARG A 29 -7.57 -12.62 -20.82
CA ARG A 29 -7.69 -11.65 -21.90
C ARG A 29 -9.15 -11.59 -22.31
N THR A 30 -9.78 -10.46 -22.11
CA THR A 30 -11.20 -10.28 -22.49
C THR A 30 -11.40 -10.45 -23.99
N THR A 31 -10.40 -10.01 -24.79
CA THR A 31 -10.34 -10.23 -26.24
C THR A 31 -9.00 -10.86 -26.62
N GLU A 32 -8.97 -11.70 -27.66
CA GLU A 32 -7.74 -12.33 -28.14
C GLU A 32 -6.76 -11.29 -28.70
N ALA A 33 -7.24 -10.40 -29.56
CA ALA A 33 -6.50 -9.25 -30.05
C ALA A 33 -6.75 -8.01 -29.17
N LEU A 34 -5.77 -7.10 -29.12
CA LEU A 34 -6.00 -5.78 -28.53
C LEU A 34 -6.98 -4.98 -29.40
N PRO A 35 -7.83 -4.13 -28.81
CA PRO A 35 -8.64 -3.21 -29.58
C PRO A 35 -7.76 -2.18 -30.29
N GLU A 36 -8.14 -1.75 -31.48
CA GLU A 36 -7.44 -0.65 -32.17
C GLU A 36 -7.58 0.68 -31.41
N ARG A 37 -8.72 0.89 -30.73
CA ARG A 37 -9.04 2.09 -29.95
C ARG A 37 -9.77 1.76 -28.66
N SER A 38 -9.51 2.53 -27.61
CA SER A 38 -10.23 2.53 -26.33
C SER A 38 -10.38 3.98 -25.85
N ASN A 39 -11.48 4.33 -25.19
CA ASN A 39 -11.63 5.69 -24.66
C ASN A 39 -10.60 5.97 -23.55
N ILE A 40 -10.42 4.99 -22.68
CA ILE A 40 -9.47 5.07 -21.57
C ILE A 40 -8.58 3.84 -21.56
N ILE A 41 -7.28 4.03 -21.47
CA ILE A 41 -6.32 2.96 -21.16
C ILE A 41 -5.80 3.15 -19.74
N ILE A 42 -5.82 2.07 -18.96
CA ILE A 42 -5.21 2.01 -17.62
C ILE A 42 -4.02 1.07 -17.68
N ILE A 43 -2.87 1.53 -17.25
CA ILE A 43 -1.62 0.77 -17.20
C ILE A 43 -1.38 0.36 -15.74
N GLY A 44 -1.51 -0.94 -15.46
CA GLY A 44 -1.48 -1.53 -14.11
C GLY A 44 -2.88 -1.78 -13.54
N SER A 45 -3.01 -2.65 -12.54
CA SER A 45 -4.30 -3.11 -11.99
C SER A 45 -4.98 -2.06 -11.09
N GLY A 46 -5.05 -0.80 -11.54
CA GLY A 46 -5.80 0.28 -10.91
C GLY A 46 -7.28 0.23 -11.28
N PHE A 47 -8.13 0.81 -10.44
CA PHE A 47 -9.58 0.77 -10.60
C PHE A 47 -10.13 1.85 -11.52
N PRO A 48 -10.96 1.50 -12.52
CA PRO A 48 -11.87 2.44 -13.14
C PRO A 48 -13.34 2.08 -12.92
N ASN A 49 -14.16 3.07 -12.66
CA ASN A 49 -15.59 3.00 -12.84
C ASN A 49 -15.96 4.07 -13.88
N SER A 50 -16.17 3.67 -15.14
CA SER A 50 -16.49 4.61 -16.21
C SER A 50 -17.57 4.01 -17.13
N PRO A 51 -18.52 4.81 -17.61
CA PRO A 51 -19.45 4.40 -18.67
C PRO A 51 -18.77 4.29 -20.05
N GLU A 52 -17.50 4.70 -20.17
CA GLU A 52 -16.72 4.64 -21.41
C GLU A 52 -16.03 3.29 -21.57
N SER A 53 -15.57 2.95 -22.78
CA SER A 53 -14.76 1.75 -23.00
C SER A 53 -13.40 1.89 -22.33
N VAL A 54 -13.07 0.92 -21.48
CA VAL A 54 -11.80 0.91 -20.72
C VAL A 54 -10.99 -0.31 -21.08
N THR A 55 -9.73 -0.12 -21.44
CA THR A 55 -8.76 -1.22 -21.59
C THR A 55 -7.74 -1.14 -20.45
N LEU A 56 -7.62 -2.21 -19.67
CA LEU A 56 -6.64 -2.36 -18.62
C LEU A 56 -5.51 -3.26 -19.09
N LEU A 57 -4.30 -2.72 -19.16
CA LEU A 57 -3.08 -3.41 -19.55
C LEU A 57 -2.22 -3.71 -18.33
N GLU A 58 -2.07 -4.99 -17.99
CA GLU A 58 -1.26 -5.43 -16.85
C GLU A 58 -0.03 -6.19 -17.35
N ALA A 59 1.14 -5.81 -16.84
CA ALA A 59 2.40 -6.39 -17.28
C ALA A 59 2.58 -7.86 -16.88
N ARG A 60 2.01 -8.24 -15.73
CA ARG A 60 2.01 -9.61 -15.20
C ARG A 60 0.59 -10.17 -15.18
N GLU A 61 0.28 -11.01 -14.19
CA GLU A 61 -1.08 -11.43 -13.90
C GLU A 61 -1.85 -10.34 -13.16
N ALA A 62 -3.15 -10.33 -13.28
CA ALA A 62 -4.00 -9.41 -12.55
C ALA A 62 -3.72 -9.49 -11.05
N CYS A 63 -3.49 -8.35 -10.40
CA CYS A 63 -3.17 -8.23 -8.98
C CYS A 63 -1.83 -8.81 -8.54
N ASP A 64 -0.95 -9.26 -9.43
CA ASP A 64 0.35 -9.88 -9.07
C ASP A 64 1.44 -8.86 -8.64
N GLY A 65 1.16 -7.58 -8.75
CA GLY A 65 2.01 -6.50 -8.24
C GLY A 65 1.91 -6.32 -6.73
N ALA A 66 2.10 -5.09 -6.26
CA ALA A 66 2.03 -4.71 -4.84
C ALA A 66 0.75 -5.20 -4.13
N THR A 67 -0.38 -5.29 -4.83
CA THR A 67 -1.68 -5.72 -4.29
C THR A 67 -1.63 -7.13 -3.67
N ALA A 68 -0.99 -8.09 -4.34
CA ALA A 68 -0.90 -9.46 -3.85
C ALA A 68 0.43 -9.75 -3.12
N ARG A 69 1.20 -8.72 -2.82
CA ARG A 69 2.50 -8.83 -2.17
C ARG A 69 2.62 -7.93 -0.97
N ASN A 70 1.51 -7.29 -0.59
CA ASN A 70 1.48 -6.26 0.43
C ASN A 70 2.40 -6.60 1.59
N GLY A 71 3.48 -5.87 1.62
CA GLY A 71 4.49 -5.81 2.63
C GLY A 71 5.04 -4.41 2.51
N SER A 72 4.30 -3.43 3.01
CA SER A 72 4.51 -2.02 2.68
C SER A 72 4.92 -1.22 3.89
N PRO A 73 6.06 -0.52 3.86
CA PRO A 73 6.28 0.54 4.83
C PRO A 73 5.69 1.86 4.33
N SER A 74 5.02 2.58 5.19
CA SER A 74 4.75 4.00 5.03
C SER A 74 5.54 4.73 6.10
N ASP A 75 6.37 5.65 5.76
CA ASP A 75 6.55 6.93 6.41
C ASP A 75 7.85 7.67 6.10
N ILE A 76 7.77 9.01 6.06
CA ILE A 76 8.91 9.94 5.97
C ILE A 76 9.25 10.53 7.34
N SER A 77 8.43 10.34 8.37
CA SER A 77 8.83 10.76 9.69
C SER A 77 9.93 9.85 10.22
N TYR A 78 10.92 10.44 10.79
CA TYR A 78 12.25 9.92 11.11
C TYR A 78 12.32 8.58 11.87
N ARG A 79 11.19 7.94 12.24
CA ARG A 79 11.17 6.76 13.12
C ARG A 79 10.10 5.71 12.85
N HIS A 80 9.17 5.93 11.89
CA HIS A 80 7.97 5.09 11.80
C HIS A 80 7.74 4.52 10.40
N ILE A 81 8.25 3.33 10.12
CA ILE A 81 8.02 2.63 8.87
C ILE A 81 7.06 1.49 9.12
N ARG A 82 5.94 1.48 8.39
CA ARG A 82 4.87 0.50 8.55
C ARG A 82 4.76 -0.38 7.32
N LEU A 83 4.51 -1.64 7.58
CA LEU A 83 4.26 -2.66 6.57
C LEU A 83 2.76 -3.02 6.58
N ASN A 84 2.20 -3.37 5.42
CA ASN A 84 0.77 -3.59 5.30
C ASN A 84 0.45 -4.94 4.64
N GLY A 85 0.48 -6.01 5.43
CA GLY A 85 0.12 -7.37 5.03
C GLY A 85 -1.39 -7.61 4.85
N GLY A 86 -2.09 -6.73 4.14
CA GLY A 86 -3.56 -6.72 4.09
C GLY A 86 -4.17 -5.80 5.16
N HIS A 87 -3.36 -4.99 5.80
CA HIS A 87 -3.74 -4.07 6.87
C HIS A 87 -4.34 -2.78 6.30
N CYS A 88 -5.63 -2.58 6.52
CA CYS A 88 -6.36 -1.36 6.18
C CYS A 88 -6.36 -0.45 7.41
N ARG A 89 -5.28 0.28 7.61
CA ARG A 89 -5.05 1.06 8.81
C ARG A 89 -4.87 2.53 8.46
N PRO A 90 -5.86 3.37 8.74
CA PRO A 90 -5.71 4.82 8.70
C PRO A 90 -4.64 5.28 9.68
N ASP A 91 -3.91 6.29 9.30
CA ASP A 91 -2.92 6.92 10.14
C ASP A 91 -3.56 7.99 11.03
N CYS A 92 -4.45 7.58 11.91
CA CYS A 92 -5.40 8.42 12.63
C CYS A 92 -4.78 9.67 13.29
N TYR A 93 -3.51 9.62 13.71
CA TYR A 93 -2.79 10.73 14.35
C TYR A 93 -1.27 10.61 14.19
N ARG A 94 -0.77 9.41 13.99
CA ARG A 94 0.63 9.02 14.20
C ARG A 94 1.61 9.82 13.36
N ASP A 95 1.31 10.05 12.08
CA ASP A 95 2.18 10.79 11.17
C ASP A 95 1.72 12.24 10.97
N TYR A 96 0.74 12.68 11.76
CA TYR A 96 0.17 14.03 11.65
C TYR A 96 1.21 15.14 11.75
N LYS A 97 2.11 15.05 12.73
CA LYS A 97 3.22 15.99 12.92
C LYS A 97 4.08 16.14 11.66
N HIS A 98 4.39 15.01 11.01
CA HIS A 98 5.13 15.01 9.75
C HIS A 98 4.34 15.66 8.61
N TYR A 99 3.08 15.27 8.42
CA TYR A 99 2.23 15.85 7.38
C TYR A 99 2.07 17.36 7.59
N LYS A 100 1.89 17.80 8.82
CA LYS A 100 1.79 19.23 9.16
C LYS A 100 3.09 19.99 8.86
N ALA A 101 4.23 19.43 9.22
CA ALA A 101 5.53 20.03 8.92
C ALA A 101 5.81 20.12 7.41
N THR A 102 5.30 19.17 6.62
CA THR A 102 5.55 19.08 5.17
C THR A 102 4.55 19.90 4.36
N PHE A 103 3.26 19.85 4.71
CA PHE A 103 2.16 20.37 3.88
C PHE A 103 1.31 21.44 4.58
N GLY A 104 1.60 21.74 5.84
CA GLY A 104 0.79 22.63 6.67
C GLY A 104 -0.44 21.92 7.29
N ARG A 105 -1.03 22.60 8.28
CA ARG A 105 -2.13 22.08 9.09
C ARG A 105 -3.33 21.60 8.25
N GLU A 106 -3.78 22.40 7.30
CA GLU A 106 -4.98 22.08 6.51
C GLU A 106 -4.82 20.77 5.72
N GLN A 107 -3.72 20.63 5.00
CA GLN A 107 -3.44 19.42 4.21
C GLN A 107 -3.21 18.21 5.09
N ALA A 108 -2.55 18.37 6.25
CA ALA A 108 -2.37 17.28 7.21
C ALA A 108 -3.70 16.73 7.72
N LEU A 109 -4.65 17.59 8.07
CA LEU A 109 -6.00 17.19 8.46
C LEU A 109 -6.74 16.48 7.32
N LYS A 110 -6.62 16.97 6.09
CA LYS A 110 -7.23 16.33 4.90
C LYS A 110 -6.62 14.94 4.62
N ILE A 111 -5.31 14.76 4.81
CA ILE A 111 -4.67 13.44 4.64
C ILE A 111 -5.24 12.43 5.64
N VAL A 112 -5.28 12.77 6.92
CA VAL A 112 -5.82 11.89 7.97
C VAL A 112 -7.30 11.57 7.71
N GLN A 113 -8.10 12.57 7.33
CA GLN A 113 -9.51 12.37 7.00
C GLN A 113 -9.68 11.46 5.76
N ASN A 114 -8.87 11.65 4.71
CA ASN A 114 -8.90 10.82 3.51
C ASN A 114 -8.66 9.33 3.81
N GLU A 115 -7.75 9.03 4.74
CA GLU A 115 -7.48 7.64 5.14
C GLU A 115 -8.65 7.01 5.91
N LYS A 116 -9.28 7.78 6.80
CA LYS A 116 -10.50 7.36 7.49
C LYS A 116 -11.63 7.09 6.49
N ASP A 117 -11.80 7.99 5.53
CA ASP A 117 -12.82 7.85 4.48
C ASP A 117 -12.54 6.66 3.58
N THR A 118 -11.28 6.36 3.29
CA THR A 118 -10.87 5.16 2.54
C THR A 118 -11.29 3.88 3.26
N LEU A 119 -11.06 3.77 4.57
CA LEU A 119 -11.47 2.60 5.34
C LEU A 119 -13.00 2.43 5.36
N ASN A 120 -13.74 3.53 5.45
CA ASN A 120 -15.21 3.53 5.41
C ASN A 120 -15.72 3.13 4.02
N LEU A 121 -15.18 3.74 2.95
CA LEU A 121 -15.52 3.41 1.56
C LEU A 121 -15.22 1.94 1.24
N MET A 122 -14.09 1.42 1.71
CA MET A 122 -13.75 0.01 1.53
C MET A 122 -14.76 -0.90 2.21
N THR A 123 -15.17 -0.58 3.44
CA THR A 123 -16.21 -1.31 4.18
C THR A 123 -17.52 -1.32 3.40
N GLU A 124 -17.97 -0.14 2.97
CA GLU A 124 -19.21 0.03 2.19
C GLU A 124 -19.20 -0.81 0.89
N VAL A 125 -18.10 -0.76 0.13
CA VAL A 125 -17.97 -1.52 -1.12
C VAL A 125 -17.99 -3.02 -0.87
N ILE A 126 -17.26 -3.51 0.13
CA ILE A 126 -17.22 -4.93 0.49
C ILE A 126 -18.60 -5.45 0.89
N GLU A 127 -19.30 -4.70 1.74
CA GLU A 127 -20.66 -5.07 2.21
C GLU A 127 -21.68 -5.02 1.07
N LYS A 128 -21.69 -3.94 0.29
CA LYS A 128 -22.63 -3.73 -0.81
C LYS A 128 -22.49 -4.79 -1.93
N GLU A 129 -21.29 -5.13 -2.30
CA GLU A 129 -21.01 -6.09 -3.37
C GLU A 129 -20.89 -7.54 -2.84
N GLY A 130 -21.01 -7.76 -1.52
CA GLY A 130 -20.92 -9.09 -0.89
C GLY A 130 -19.58 -9.79 -1.09
N ILE A 131 -18.46 -9.06 -0.98
CA ILE A 131 -17.15 -9.56 -1.35
C ILE A 131 -16.54 -10.46 -0.27
N ASP A 132 -16.36 -11.75 -0.54
CA ASP A 132 -15.61 -12.66 0.35
C ASP A 132 -14.08 -12.45 0.19
N CYS A 133 -13.58 -11.46 0.91
CA CYS A 133 -12.16 -11.14 0.96
C CYS A 133 -11.56 -11.26 2.37
N ASP A 134 -12.16 -12.07 3.23
CA ASP A 134 -11.75 -12.27 4.63
C ASP A 134 -11.65 -10.93 5.39
N PHE A 135 -12.55 -9.99 5.07
CA PHE A 135 -12.55 -8.65 5.66
C PHE A 135 -12.89 -8.71 7.14
N TRP A 136 -12.08 -8.05 7.94
CA TRP A 136 -12.29 -7.81 9.35
C TRP A 136 -12.21 -6.31 9.63
N ARG A 137 -13.18 -5.78 10.37
CA ARG A 137 -13.22 -4.40 10.85
C ARG A 137 -13.11 -4.37 12.36
N GLY A 138 -12.16 -3.62 12.89
CA GLY A 138 -11.92 -3.53 14.32
C GLY A 138 -10.93 -2.41 14.64
N PHE A 139 -9.91 -2.72 15.42
CA PHE A 139 -8.93 -1.74 15.90
C PHE A 139 -7.50 -2.24 15.68
N THR A 140 -6.56 -1.31 15.72
CA THR A 140 -5.13 -1.57 15.74
C THR A 140 -4.50 -0.99 16.99
N TRP A 141 -3.49 -1.66 17.52
CA TRP A 141 -2.58 -1.10 18.51
C TRP A 141 -1.38 -0.47 17.82
N ASP A 142 -1.09 0.80 18.14
CA ASP A 142 0.23 1.39 17.97
C ASP A 142 0.99 1.17 19.27
N VAL A 143 2.00 0.30 19.24
CA VAL A 143 2.76 -0.08 20.43
C VAL A 143 4.12 0.62 20.40
N ALA A 144 4.35 1.54 21.33
CA ALA A 144 5.68 2.08 21.56
C ALA A 144 6.51 1.02 22.30
N MET A 145 7.63 0.63 21.70
CA MET A 145 8.55 -0.38 22.24
C MET A 145 9.75 0.24 22.99
N ASP A 146 9.87 1.54 22.95
CA ASP A 146 10.87 2.37 23.64
C ASP A 146 10.30 3.75 23.99
N GLU A 147 10.97 4.47 24.90
CA GLU A 147 10.55 5.80 25.36
C GLU A 147 10.56 6.83 24.23
N THR A 148 11.48 6.72 23.29
CA THR A 148 11.59 7.69 22.19
C THR A 148 10.38 7.61 21.27
N LEU A 149 9.91 6.40 20.97
CA LEU A 149 8.68 6.20 20.20
C LEU A 149 7.45 6.62 21.00
N ALA A 150 7.43 6.37 22.32
CA ALA A 150 6.34 6.82 23.18
C ALA A 150 6.17 8.32 23.15
N ASP A 151 7.29 9.08 23.26
CA ASP A 151 7.30 10.53 23.18
C ASP A 151 6.84 11.06 21.81
N ASP A 152 7.30 10.43 20.71
CA ASP A 152 6.90 10.83 19.36
C ASP A 152 5.40 10.59 19.10
N LEU A 153 4.86 9.46 19.55
CA LEU A 153 3.43 9.18 19.45
C LEU A 153 2.61 10.16 20.29
N ALA A 154 3.06 10.46 21.50
CA ALA A 154 2.40 11.43 22.37
C ALA A 154 2.40 12.82 21.76
N ALA A 155 3.53 13.28 21.22
CA ALA A 155 3.66 14.58 20.57
C ALA A 155 2.76 14.69 19.32
N SER A 156 2.75 13.67 18.47
CA SER A 156 1.91 13.65 17.26
C SER A 156 0.42 13.62 17.60
N TYR A 157 0.03 12.83 18.62
CA TYR A 157 -1.35 12.82 19.11
C TYR A 157 -1.76 14.20 19.64
N GLN A 158 -0.92 14.84 20.46
CA GLN A 158 -1.24 16.13 21.05
C GLN A 158 -1.36 17.20 19.96
N GLU A 159 -0.45 17.23 19.01
CA GLU A 159 -0.50 18.20 17.90
C GLU A 159 -1.73 18.02 17.02
N PHE A 160 -2.15 16.76 16.77
CA PHE A 160 -3.39 16.46 16.04
C PHE A 160 -4.63 16.94 16.82
N ALA A 161 -4.68 16.69 18.12
CA ALA A 161 -5.78 17.13 18.97
C ALA A 161 -5.87 18.66 19.06
N ASP A 162 -4.74 19.35 19.24
CA ASP A 162 -4.65 20.81 19.32
C ASP A 162 -5.11 21.49 18.03
N ASP A 163 -4.87 20.86 16.90
CA ASP A 163 -5.33 21.33 15.59
C ASP A 163 -6.79 20.98 15.27
N GLY A 164 -7.51 20.37 16.22
CA GLY A 164 -8.93 20.03 16.09
C GLY A 164 -9.20 18.68 15.46
N GLY A 165 -8.19 17.83 15.36
CA GLY A 165 -8.34 16.44 14.94
C GLY A 165 -9.24 15.65 15.92
N PRO A 166 -10.13 14.78 15.42
CA PRO A 166 -11.06 14.04 16.27
C PRO A 166 -10.35 12.88 16.97
N VAL A 167 -10.03 13.06 18.26
CA VAL A 167 -9.34 12.04 19.08
C VAL A 167 -10.26 11.41 20.13
N GLU A 168 -11.20 12.19 20.69
CA GLU A 168 -12.08 11.75 21.77
C GLU A 168 -13.05 10.65 21.30
N GLY A 169 -13.07 9.54 22.04
CA GLY A 169 -13.91 8.36 21.70
C GLY A 169 -13.41 7.58 20.46
N ILE A 170 -12.34 8.02 19.79
CA ILE A 170 -11.79 7.38 18.60
C ILE A 170 -10.43 6.73 18.91
N ILE A 171 -9.57 7.41 19.68
CA ILE A 171 -8.23 6.93 20.00
C ILE A 171 -8.12 6.72 21.51
N GLU A 172 -8.00 5.44 21.90
CA GLU A 172 -7.69 5.08 23.29
C GLU A 172 -6.19 5.17 23.52
N ARG A 173 -5.79 5.71 24.69
CA ARG A 173 -4.38 5.82 25.08
C ARG A 173 -4.10 5.07 26.37
N ILE A 174 -3.05 4.27 26.38
CA ILE A 174 -2.52 3.58 27.56
C ILE A 174 -1.07 4.03 27.72
N LEU A 175 -0.83 4.98 28.63
CA LEU A 175 0.49 5.57 28.87
C LEU A 175 1.25 4.90 30.03
N ASP A 176 0.54 4.08 30.80
CA ASP A 176 1.16 3.26 31.84
C ASP A 176 1.78 2.01 31.23
N PRO A 177 3.10 1.79 31.38
CA PRO A 177 3.80 0.68 30.72
C PRO A 177 3.26 -0.70 31.13
N GLU A 178 2.89 -0.91 32.40
CA GLU A 178 2.39 -2.21 32.83
C GLU A 178 1.00 -2.50 32.24
N LYS A 179 0.14 -1.47 32.15
CA LYS A 179 -1.16 -1.61 31.48
C LYS A 179 -1.00 -1.83 29.99
N ALA A 180 -0.07 -1.11 29.34
CA ALA A 180 0.25 -1.30 27.92
C ALA A 180 0.70 -2.73 27.62
N ARG A 181 1.64 -3.27 28.41
CA ARG A 181 2.11 -4.67 28.29
C ARG A 181 0.98 -5.67 28.46
N ARG A 182 0.10 -5.46 29.43
CA ARG A 182 -1.06 -6.36 29.63
C ARG A 182 -2.05 -6.29 28.47
N ALA A 183 -2.38 -5.09 28.00
CA ALA A 183 -3.36 -4.88 26.93
C ALA A 183 -2.87 -5.40 25.58
N THR A 184 -1.59 -5.17 25.27
CA THR A 184 -0.99 -5.54 23.98
C THR A 184 -0.34 -6.90 23.95
N ARG A 185 -0.10 -7.52 25.13
CA ARG A 185 0.71 -8.74 25.28
C ARG A 185 2.16 -8.57 24.76
N CYS A 186 2.65 -7.34 24.61
CA CYS A 186 4.01 -7.00 24.19
C CYS A 186 4.86 -6.68 25.42
N PRO A 187 5.85 -7.50 25.80
CA PRO A 187 6.65 -7.30 27.03
C PRO A 187 7.45 -6.01 27.06
N SER A 188 7.84 -5.51 25.88
CA SER A 188 8.61 -4.27 25.71
C SER A 188 7.75 -3.02 25.58
N ALA A 189 6.41 -3.11 25.64
CA ALA A 189 5.56 -1.94 25.48
C ALA A 189 5.78 -0.91 26.59
N THR A 190 6.06 0.32 26.23
CA THR A 190 6.16 1.49 27.12
C THR A 190 4.89 2.33 27.09
N ALA A 191 4.20 2.39 25.94
CA ALA A 191 2.89 2.98 25.76
C ALA A 191 2.14 2.27 24.61
N ALA A 192 0.83 2.42 24.56
CA ALA A 192 0.01 1.90 23.47
C ALA A 192 -1.15 2.84 23.15
N TYR A 193 -1.47 2.92 21.87
CA TYR A 193 -2.60 3.68 21.35
C TYR A 193 -3.47 2.76 20.50
N LYS A 194 -4.80 2.82 20.69
CA LYS A 194 -5.75 1.99 19.96
C LYS A 194 -6.62 2.86 19.07
N SER A 195 -6.67 2.55 17.79
CA SER A 195 -7.43 3.32 16.80
C SER A 195 -8.15 2.41 15.81
N PRO A 196 -9.20 2.90 15.09
CA PRO A 196 -9.93 2.09 14.11
C PRO A 196 -9.04 1.59 12.98
N ALA A 197 -9.23 0.32 12.60
CA ALA A 197 -8.52 -0.31 11.50
C ALA A 197 -9.34 -1.47 10.90
N GLY A 198 -8.84 -2.06 9.83
CA GLY A 198 -9.34 -3.29 9.26
C GLY A 198 -8.22 -4.15 8.69
N SER A 199 -8.54 -5.36 8.34
CA SER A 199 -7.66 -6.23 7.58
C SER A 199 -8.45 -7.08 6.59
N LEU A 200 -7.81 -7.50 5.50
CA LEU A 200 -8.46 -8.30 4.48
C LEU A 200 -7.43 -9.07 3.64
N TRP A 201 -7.91 -9.91 2.74
CA TRP A 201 -7.12 -10.53 1.68
C TRP A 201 -7.13 -9.63 0.42
N PRO A 202 -6.09 -8.83 0.17
CA PRO A 202 -6.15 -7.78 -0.86
C PRO A 202 -6.38 -8.31 -2.27
N GLN A 203 -5.73 -9.43 -2.60
CA GLN A 203 -5.88 -10.05 -3.91
C GLN A 203 -7.34 -10.53 -4.16
N LYS A 204 -8.03 -11.07 -3.14
CA LYS A 204 -9.45 -11.45 -3.27
C LYS A 204 -10.33 -10.24 -3.54
N LEU A 205 -10.15 -9.14 -2.78
CA LEU A 205 -10.88 -7.90 -2.99
C LEU A 205 -10.73 -7.40 -4.43
N VAL A 206 -9.49 -7.16 -4.87
CA VAL A 206 -9.24 -6.57 -6.19
C VAL A 206 -9.66 -7.51 -7.32
N SER A 207 -9.41 -8.82 -7.19
CA SER A 207 -9.86 -9.81 -8.18
C SER A 207 -11.38 -9.87 -8.30
N HIS A 208 -12.11 -9.76 -7.18
CA HIS A 208 -13.57 -9.73 -7.21
C HIS A 208 -14.08 -8.50 -7.96
N LEU A 209 -13.55 -7.34 -7.64
CA LEU A 209 -13.92 -6.09 -8.29
C LEU A 209 -13.59 -6.09 -9.81
N LEU A 210 -12.42 -6.63 -10.20
CA LEU A 210 -12.08 -6.81 -11.60
C LEU A 210 -13.06 -7.76 -12.33
N LYS A 211 -13.43 -8.88 -11.70
CA LYS A 211 -14.43 -9.81 -12.25
C LYS A 211 -15.78 -9.12 -12.44
N LEU A 212 -16.26 -8.37 -11.46
CA LEU A 212 -17.49 -7.58 -11.59
C LEU A 212 -17.44 -6.62 -12.79
N CYS A 213 -16.29 -5.95 -12.99
CA CYS A 213 -16.12 -5.04 -14.13
C CYS A 213 -16.09 -5.78 -15.47
N VAL A 214 -15.41 -6.93 -15.54
CA VAL A 214 -15.36 -7.77 -16.75
C VAL A 214 -16.74 -8.37 -17.05
N GLU A 215 -17.42 -8.94 -16.06
CA GLU A 215 -18.72 -9.62 -16.22
C GLU A 215 -19.86 -8.65 -16.54
N LYS A 216 -19.94 -7.52 -15.83
CA LYS A 216 -20.99 -6.51 -16.06
C LYS A 216 -20.82 -5.78 -17.39
N HIS A 217 -19.60 -5.70 -17.88
CA HIS A 217 -19.25 -4.82 -19.00
C HIS A 217 -18.58 -5.54 -20.18
N GLY A 218 -18.12 -6.78 -20.03
CA GLY A 218 -17.23 -7.48 -20.96
C GLY A 218 -17.80 -7.81 -22.35
N LEU A 219 -19.09 -7.58 -22.60
CA LEU A 219 -19.75 -7.90 -23.89
C LEU A 219 -20.38 -6.68 -24.59
N GLN A 220 -20.23 -5.49 -24.02
CA GLN A 220 -20.79 -4.25 -24.60
C GLN A 220 -19.66 -3.30 -25.00
N ALA A 221 -19.92 -2.43 -25.96
CA ALA A 221 -18.94 -1.41 -26.43
C ALA A 221 -18.44 -0.44 -25.32
N THR A 222 -19.02 -0.53 -24.13
CA THR A 222 -18.77 0.29 -22.93
C THR A 222 -18.15 -0.49 -21.75
N GLY A 223 -17.46 -1.61 -21.99
CA GLY A 223 -17.00 -2.51 -20.94
C GLY A 223 -15.50 -2.46 -20.61
N LEU A 224 -15.08 -3.21 -19.57
CA LEU A 224 -13.67 -3.39 -19.22
C LEU A 224 -13.06 -4.52 -20.09
N ASN A 225 -12.08 -4.14 -20.91
CA ASN A 225 -11.19 -5.09 -21.59
C ASN A 225 -9.91 -5.28 -20.73
N LEU A 226 -9.84 -6.38 -20.01
CA LEU A 226 -8.67 -6.75 -19.20
C LEU A 226 -7.69 -7.58 -20.04
N GLN A 227 -6.45 -7.15 -20.11
CA GLN A 227 -5.36 -7.77 -20.86
C GLN A 227 -4.17 -8.00 -19.92
N THR A 228 -4.04 -9.22 -19.39
CA THR A 228 -2.87 -9.62 -18.58
C THR A 228 -1.68 -9.98 -19.47
N ARG A 229 -0.49 -10.04 -18.91
CA ARG A 229 0.78 -10.33 -19.61
C ARG A 229 0.95 -9.44 -20.84
N THR A 230 0.64 -8.15 -20.68
CA THR A 230 0.66 -7.17 -21.75
C THR A 230 1.37 -5.89 -21.25
N PRO A 231 2.71 -5.93 -21.08
CA PRO A 231 3.47 -4.77 -20.64
C PRO A 231 3.41 -3.65 -21.69
N VAL A 232 3.10 -2.45 -21.23
CA VAL A 232 3.18 -1.25 -22.06
C VAL A 232 4.65 -0.85 -22.18
N ARG A 233 5.13 -0.68 -23.40
CA ARG A 233 6.51 -0.33 -23.72
C ARG A 233 6.74 1.16 -23.85
N GLU A 234 5.76 1.87 -24.40
CA GLU A 234 5.85 3.29 -24.67
C GLU A 234 4.46 3.91 -24.76
N VAL A 235 4.34 5.18 -24.39
CA VAL A 235 3.12 5.98 -24.58
C VAL A 235 3.53 7.26 -25.31
N LEU A 236 2.98 7.46 -26.50
CA LEU A 236 3.31 8.58 -27.38
C LEU A 236 2.10 9.49 -27.61
N PRO A 237 2.32 10.80 -27.74
CA PRO A 237 1.27 11.69 -28.25
C PRO A 237 0.75 11.24 -29.61
N SER A 238 -0.54 11.42 -29.84
CA SER A 238 -1.23 11.17 -31.12
C SER A 238 -2.16 12.33 -31.45
N THR A 239 -2.68 12.36 -32.67
CA THR A 239 -3.60 13.44 -33.10
C THR A 239 -4.81 13.58 -32.20
N ASP A 240 -5.35 12.44 -31.73
CA ASP A 240 -6.57 12.38 -30.91
C ASP A 240 -6.28 11.83 -29.50
N GLY A 241 -5.19 12.23 -28.86
CA GLY A 241 -4.80 11.80 -27.52
C GLY A 241 -3.48 11.04 -27.50
N TRP A 242 -3.49 9.74 -27.23
CA TRP A 242 -2.30 8.94 -26.95
C TRP A 242 -2.28 7.64 -27.74
N ARG A 243 -1.07 7.19 -28.12
CA ARG A 243 -0.80 5.84 -28.65
C ARG A 243 -0.04 5.05 -27.62
N VAL A 244 -0.62 3.96 -27.16
CA VAL A 244 -0.02 3.05 -26.18
C VAL A 244 0.53 1.83 -26.92
N LYS A 245 1.85 1.62 -26.83
CA LYS A 245 2.56 0.55 -27.51
C LYS A 245 2.81 -0.64 -26.59
N THR A 246 2.55 -1.82 -27.08
CA THR A 246 2.82 -3.10 -26.42
C THR A 246 3.50 -4.08 -27.38
N ASP A 247 4.03 -5.19 -26.85
CA ASP A 247 4.56 -6.29 -27.69
C ASP A 247 3.46 -7.00 -28.49
N ARG A 248 2.18 -6.72 -28.20
CA ARG A 248 1.00 -7.33 -28.86
C ARG A 248 0.28 -6.40 -29.84
N GLY A 249 0.80 -5.20 -30.04
CA GLY A 249 0.23 -4.17 -30.90
C GLY A 249 0.01 -2.85 -30.16
N ASP A 250 -0.42 -1.85 -30.92
CA ASP A 250 -0.67 -0.51 -30.44
C ASP A 250 -2.17 -0.27 -30.22
N VAL A 251 -2.52 0.53 -29.21
CA VAL A 251 -3.90 0.95 -28.95
C VAL A 251 -3.95 2.48 -28.92
N GLN A 252 -4.90 3.07 -29.66
CA GLN A 252 -5.20 4.51 -29.60
C GLN A 252 -6.15 4.79 -28.44
N THR A 253 -5.95 5.91 -27.74
CA THR A 253 -6.82 6.30 -26.63
C THR A 253 -6.88 7.81 -26.45
N GLU A 254 -8.01 8.31 -25.96
CA GLU A 254 -8.17 9.72 -25.60
C GLU A 254 -7.51 10.02 -24.24
N LYS A 255 -7.61 9.06 -23.31
CA LYS A 255 -7.11 9.21 -21.95
C LYS A 255 -6.25 8.03 -21.55
N VAL A 256 -5.14 8.29 -20.85
CA VAL A 256 -4.27 7.26 -20.29
C VAL A 256 -4.06 7.47 -18.80
N VAL A 257 -4.18 6.40 -18.01
CA VAL A 257 -3.97 6.41 -16.56
C VAL A 257 -2.78 5.54 -16.22
N TYR A 258 -1.76 6.12 -15.61
CA TYR A 258 -0.59 5.41 -15.11
C TYR A 258 -0.83 4.97 -13.66
N ALA A 259 -1.23 3.71 -13.47
CA ALA A 259 -1.41 3.07 -12.16
C ALA A 259 -0.23 2.12 -11.85
N THR A 260 0.97 2.51 -12.29
CA THR A 260 2.19 1.69 -12.33
C THR A 260 3.02 1.73 -11.05
N ASN A 261 2.59 2.47 -10.04
CA ASN A 261 3.17 2.59 -8.71
C ASN A 261 4.71 2.71 -8.72
N ALA A 262 5.45 1.72 -8.23
CA ALA A 262 6.92 1.71 -8.18
C ALA A 262 7.59 1.86 -9.56
N PHE A 263 6.92 1.44 -10.62
CA PHE A 263 7.45 1.40 -11.98
C PHE A 263 7.06 2.60 -12.84
N THR A 264 6.47 3.64 -12.24
CA THR A 264 5.96 4.81 -12.96
C THR A 264 7.04 5.52 -13.76
N ALA A 265 8.25 5.63 -13.24
CA ALA A 265 9.37 6.29 -13.93
C ALA A 265 9.85 5.56 -15.20
N THR A 266 9.42 4.32 -15.43
CA THR A 266 9.71 3.57 -16.67
C THR A 266 9.02 4.20 -17.87
N LEU A 267 7.78 4.65 -17.70
CA LEU A 267 6.97 5.26 -18.75
C LEU A 267 6.91 6.80 -18.63
N LEU A 268 7.18 7.34 -17.45
CA LEU A 268 7.15 8.76 -17.12
C LEU A 268 8.49 9.17 -16.48
N PRO A 269 9.51 9.50 -17.28
CA PRO A 269 10.86 9.82 -16.79
C PRO A 269 10.91 10.97 -15.77
N GLU A 270 9.94 11.90 -15.79
CA GLU A 270 9.81 12.98 -14.81
C GLU A 270 9.58 12.50 -13.37
N PHE A 271 9.16 11.24 -13.18
CA PHE A 271 9.01 10.61 -11.86
C PHE A 271 10.30 9.92 -11.38
N LEU A 272 11.38 9.96 -12.16
CA LEU A 272 12.66 9.42 -11.71
C LEU A 272 13.17 10.22 -10.51
N GLY A 273 13.39 9.51 -9.39
CA GLY A 273 13.74 10.13 -8.11
C GLY A 273 12.58 10.80 -7.37
N ARG A 274 11.35 10.67 -7.87
CA ARG A 274 10.11 11.07 -7.20
C ARG A 274 9.37 9.88 -6.63
N ILE A 275 9.29 8.82 -7.43
CA ILE A 275 8.79 7.52 -6.99
C ILE A 275 9.94 6.52 -7.07
N TRP A 276 10.27 5.94 -5.94
CA TRP A 276 11.34 4.98 -5.77
C TRP A 276 10.76 3.58 -5.55
N PRO A 277 11.22 2.56 -6.28
CA PRO A 277 11.00 1.19 -5.87
C PRO A 277 11.59 0.95 -4.48
N PHE A 278 10.88 0.21 -3.66
CA PHE A 278 11.37 -0.25 -2.35
C PHE A 278 10.97 -1.71 -2.14
N LYS A 279 11.99 -2.57 -1.94
CA LYS A 279 11.79 -3.99 -1.68
C LYS A 279 11.50 -4.21 -0.19
N GLY A 280 10.35 -4.82 0.12
CA GLY A 280 9.99 -5.24 1.46
C GLY A 280 9.75 -6.73 1.54
N GLN A 281 9.69 -7.28 2.78
CA GLN A 281 9.38 -8.67 3.04
C GLN A 281 8.28 -8.83 4.07
N CYS A 282 7.51 -9.90 3.90
CA CYS A 282 6.51 -10.37 4.83
C CYS A 282 6.70 -11.86 5.09
N SER A 283 6.07 -12.32 6.16
CA SER A 283 5.97 -13.74 6.48
C SER A 283 4.55 -14.11 6.88
N VAL A 284 4.25 -15.39 6.73
CA VAL A 284 3.08 -16.03 7.28
C VAL A 284 3.53 -17.00 8.37
N VAL A 285 2.86 -16.91 9.51
CA VAL A 285 3.22 -17.61 10.73
C VAL A 285 2.00 -18.35 11.27
N VAL A 286 2.13 -19.63 11.53
CA VAL A 286 1.15 -20.40 12.29
C VAL A 286 1.44 -20.16 13.77
N PRO A 287 0.52 -19.56 14.53
CA PRO A 287 0.79 -19.22 15.92
C PRO A 287 0.83 -20.45 16.80
N THR A 288 1.56 -20.33 17.91
CA THR A 288 1.58 -21.35 18.97
C THR A 288 0.25 -21.38 19.75
N ALA A 289 0.03 -22.42 20.53
CA ALA A 289 -1.20 -22.61 21.31
C ALA A 289 -1.61 -21.40 22.18
N PRO A 290 -0.68 -20.66 22.84
CA PRO A 290 -1.00 -19.43 23.58
C PRO A 290 -1.62 -18.31 22.72
N TYR A 291 -1.53 -18.38 21.41
CA TYR A 291 -2.09 -17.41 20.46
C TYR A 291 -3.12 -18.03 19.52
N SER A 292 -3.73 -19.14 19.91
CA SER A 292 -4.70 -19.89 19.11
C SER A 292 -6.08 -19.93 19.76
N GLY A 293 -7.13 -20.14 18.97
CA GLY A 293 -8.51 -20.26 19.43
C GLY A 293 -8.97 -18.99 20.19
N LYS A 294 -9.49 -19.15 21.40
CA LYS A 294 -9.96 -18.02 22.24
C LYS A 294 -8.85 -17.05 22.68
N ASN A 295 -7.59 -17.43 22.50
CA ASN A 295 -6.43 -16.64 22.88
C ASN A 295 -5.83 -15.86 21.68
N MET A 296 -6.47 -15.90 20.52
CA MET A 296 -6.07 -15.11 19.36
C MET A 296 -6.02 -13.62 19.70
N LEU A 297 -5.18 -12.90 18.98
CA LEU A 297 -5.20 -11.44 19.01
C LEU A 297 -6.51 -10.95 18.39
N THR A 298 -7.19 -10.05 19.06
CA THR A 298 -8.45 -9.45 18.60
C THR A 298 -8.24 -8.16 17.82
N GLU A 299 -7.06 -7.55 17.95
CA GLU A 299 -6.64 -6.37 17.23
C GLU A 299 -5.45 -6.68 16.31
N THR A 300 -5.21 -5.79 15.36
CA THR A 300 -3.96 -5.75 14.61
C THR A 300 -2.94 -4.88 15.35
N TYR A 301 -1.67 -4.95 14.96
CA TYR A 301 -0.59 -4.23 15.64
C TYR A 301 0.30 -3.50 14.65
N ALA A 302 0.73 -2.31 15.04
CA ALA A 302 1.92 -1.66 14.54
C ALA A 302 2.93 -1.62 15.69
N LEU A 303 4.02 -2.37 15.55
CA LEU A 303 5.07 -2.48 16.53
C LEU A 303 6.24 -1.60 16.15
N SER A 304 6.86 -0.97 17.12
CA SER A 304 7.98 -0.06 16.87
C SER A 304 7.71 0.89 15.69
N ASP A 305 8.67 1.09 14.82
CA ASP A 305 8.57 1.99 13.67
C ASP A 305 8.47 1.28 12.30
N ALA A 306 8.54 -0.04 12.27
CA ALA A 306 8.68 -0.75 11.00
C ALA A 306 7.96 -2.10 10.93
N GLU A 307 7.26 -2.51 11.96
CA GLU A 307 6.75 -3.87 12.08
C GLU A 307 5.25 -3.89 12.36
N TYR A 308 4.56 -4.92 11.87
CA TYR A 308 3.14 -5.08 12.10
C TYR A 308 2.75 -6.54 12.22
N ILE A 309 1.68 -6.80 12.97
CA ILE A 309 1.06 -8.11 13.10
C ILE A 309 -0.42 -8.00 12.72
N ILE A 310 -0.87 -8.95 11.91
CA ILE A 310 -2.28 -9.18 11.64
C ILE A 310 -2.54 -10.64 11.93
N GLN A 311 -3.37 -10.95 12.92
CA GLN A 311 -3.89 -12.29 13.08
C GLN A 311 -5.23 -12.39 12.38
N ARG A 312 -5.30 -13.24 11.38
CA ARG A 312 -6.49 -13.42 10.54
C ARG A 312 -7.59 -14.12 11.34
N GLN A 313 -8.76 -13.52 11.40
CA GLN A 313 -9.86 -14.06 12.19
C GLN A 313 -10.46 -15.35 11.60
N LYS A 314 -10.31 -15.57 10.28
CA LYS A 314 -10.87 -16.71 9.57
C LYS A 314 -10.14 -18.02 9.85
N ASP A 315 -8.82 -18.00 9.94
CA ASP A 315 -7.97 -19.18 10.05
C ASP A 315 -6.93 -19.12 11.17
N GLY A 316 -6.84 -18.00 11.88
CA GLY A 316 -5.91 -17.81 13.01
C GLY A 316 -4.45 -17.57 12.60
N VAL A 317 -4.13 -17.65 11.33
CA VAL A 317 -2.77 -17.46 10.83
C VAL A 317 -2.36 -15.99 10.98
N MET A 318 -1.09 -15.75 11.32
CA MET A 318 -0.54 -14.41 11.45
C MET A 318 0.21 -14.01 10.19
N ILE A 319 -0.02 -12.77 9.74
CA ILE A 319 0.84 -12.09 8.77
C ILE A 319 1.71 -11.14 9.56
N TYR A 320 3.01 -11.30 9.42
CA TYR A 320 4.00 -10.44 10.04
C TYR A 320 4.90 -9.83 8.96
N GLY A 321 5.07 -8.54 9.01
CA GLY A 321 5.92 -7.84 8.07
C GLY A 321 6.79 -6.81 8.75
N GLY A 322 7.91 -6.47 8.09
CA GLY A 322 8.89 -5.53 8.63
C GLY A 322 10.32 -5.99 8.45
N ALA A 323 11.06 -6.01 9.56
CA ALA A 323 12.46 -6.44 9.60
C ALA A 323 13.40 -5.64 8.69
N ARG A 324 13.01 -4.44 8.20
CA ARG A 324 13.84 -3.64 7.29
C ARG A 324 15.17 -3.22 7.90
N ARG A 325 15.22 -3.06 9.25
CA ARG A 325 16.45 -2.71 9.97
C ARG A 325 17.53 -3.79 9.93
N SER A 326 17.18 -5.01 9.50
CA SER A 326 18.15 -6.09 9.28
C SER A 326 18.93 -5.95 7.96
N MET A 327 18.60 -4.94 7.13
CA MET A 327 19.24 -4.71 5.83
C MET A 327 19.60 -3.23 5.66
N PRO A 328 20.76 -2.92 5.03
CA PRO A 328 21.08 -1.55 4.60
C PRO A 328 20.02 -1.00 3.63
N VAL A 329 19.63 0.27 3.80
CA VAL A 329 18.61 0.90 2.95
C VAL A 329 18.97 0.87 1.48
N ASP A 330 20.24 0.96 1.14
CA ASP A 330 20.75 0.92 -0.24
C ASP A 330 20.49 -0.44 -0.95
N LYS A 331 20.19 -1.49 -0.18
CA LYS A 331 19.79 -2.79 -0.74
C LYS A 331 18.27 -2.87 -0.98
N LEU A 332 17.49 -2.04 -0.29
CA LEU A 332 16.03 -2.03 -0.36
C LEU A 332 15.52 -0.96 -1.31
N LEU A 333 16.04 0.27 -1.21
CA LEU A 333 15.62 1.41 -2.02
C LEU A 333 16.24 1.34 -3.43
N GLY A 334 15.41 1.50 -4.46
CA GLY A 334 15.78 1.32 -5.86
C GLY A 334 15.74 -0.14 -6.32
N ASN A 335 15.50 -1.10 -5.44
CA ASN A 335 15.44 -2.51 -5.79
C ASN A 335 14.06 -2.89 -6.36
N THR A 336 14.05 -3.54 -7.53
CA THR A 336 12.86 -4.00 -8.25
C THR A 336 12.75 -5.52 -8.35
N ASP A 337 13.66 -6.24 -7.69
CA ASP A 337 13.71 -7.70 -7.72
C ASP A 337 12.84 -8.31 -6.63
N ASP A 338 11.67 -8.83 -7.00
CA ASP A 338 10.75 -9.59 -6.15
C ASP A 338 10.76 -11.10 -6.44
N THR A 339 11.81 -11.61 -7.08
CA THR A 339 11.98 -13.05 -7.36
C THR A 339 12.47 -13.83 -6.14
N GLU A 340 13.13 -13.15 -5.20
CA GLU A 340 13.75 -13.76 -4.02
C GLU A 340 13.54 -12.93 -2.76
N THR A 341 13.79 -13.53 -1.61
CA THR A 341 13.84 -12.90 -0.29
C THR A 341 15.29 -12.71 0.17
N TYR A 342 15.53 -11.77 1.08
CA TYR A 342 16.81 -11.64 1.76
C TYR A 342 16.88 -12.61 2.97
N PRO A 343 17.91 -13.44 3.07
CA PRO A 343 18.06 -14.38 4.20
C PRO A 343 18.07 -13.68 5.56
N GLU A 344 18.72 -12.52 5.66
CA GLU A 344 18.82 -11.73 6.89
C GLU A 344 17.45 -11.22 7.34
N MET A 345 16.66 -10.67 6.40
CA MET A 345 15.27 -10.27 6.70
C MET A 345 14.40 -11.47 7.06
N THR A 346 14.56 -12.58 6.34
CA THR A 346 13.81 -13.82 6.62
C THR A 346 14.10 -14.33 8.02
N LYS A 347 15.38 -14.31 8.44
CA LYS A 347 15.77 -14.67 9.81
C LYS A 347 15.15 -13.72 10.83
N ALA A 348 15.24 -12.41 10.61
CA ALA A 348 14.66 -11.41 11.50
C ALA A 348 13.14 -11.57 11.63
N LEU A 349 12.42 -11.82 10.52
CA LEU A 349 10.98 -12.10 10.54
C LEU A 349 10.64 -13.37 11.32
N LYS A 350 11.48 -14.38 11.24
CA LYS A 350 11.28 -15.64 11.99
C LYS A 350 11.43 -15.44 13.50
N ASP A 351 12.43 -14.65 13.90
CA ASP A 351 12.76 -14.46 15.30
C ASP A 351 11.85 -13.45 16.02
N ALA A 352 11.11 -12.63 15.27
CA ALA A 352 10.42 -11.45 15.78
C ALA A 352 9.20 -11.78 16.67
N LEU A 353 8.30 -12.68 16.25
CA LEU A 353 7.09 -12.93 17.05
C LEU A 353 7.38 -13.51 18.43
N PRO A 354 8.30 -14.47 18.59
CA PRO A 354 8.74 -14.92 19.92
C PRO A 354 9.32 -13.79 20.77
N LEU A 355 9.97 -12.80 20.16
CA LEU A 355 10.56 -11.65 20.84
C LEU A 355 9.51 -10.63 21.28
N HIS A 356 8.54 -10.33 20.39
CA HIS A 356 7.59 -9.24 20.60
C HIS A 356 6.32 -9.64 21.33
N LEU A 357 5.95 -10.94 21.31
CA LEU A 357 4.72 -11.44 21.94
C LEU A 357 5.02 -12.28 23.18
N GLY A 358 4.61 -11.76 24.32
CA GLY A 358 4.82 -12.42 25.61
C GLY A 358 4.12 -13.77 25.69
N GLY A 359 4.86 -14.80 26.15
CA GLY A 359 4.32 -16.14 26.29
C GLY A 359 4.08 -16.87 24.97
N TRP A 360 4.86 -16.56 23.93
CA TRP A 360 4.80 -17.28 22.64
C TRP A 360 4.94 -18.80 22.82
N GLY A 361 5.89 -19.22 23.65
CA GLY A 361 6.14 -20.64 23.95
C GLY A 361 6.94 -21.36 22.86
N PRO A 362 7.23 -22.65 23.07
CA PRO A 362 7.92 -23.49 22.07
C PRO A 362 6.98 -23.77 20.89
N GLU A 363 7.54 -23.76 19.70
CA GLU A 363 6.82 -24.08 18.46
C GLU A 363 6.77 -25.59 18.26
N ALA A 364 5.58 -26.16 18.06
CA ALA A 364 5.40 -27.51 17.61
C ALA A 364 5.72 -27.67 16.12
N LEU A 365 5.82 -28.90 15.64
CA LEU A 365 6.03 -29.18 14.22
C LEU A 365 4.89 -28.57 13.38
N GLY A 366 5.22 -27.64 12.49
CA GLY A 366 4.27 -26.91 11.65
C GLY A 366 3.79 -25.58 12.25
N GLU A 367 4.14 -25.25 13.49
CA GLU A 367 3.99 -23.91 14.04
C GLU A 367 5.19 -23.00 13.66
N GLY A 368 5.08 -21.72 13.93
CA GLY A 368 6.09 -20.74 13.57
C GLY A 368 5.98 -20.27 12.13
N MET A 369 7.04 -19.65 11.61
CA MET A 369 7.09 -19.11 10.26
C MET A 369 7.13 -20.23 9.22
N ILE A 370 6.10 -20.29 8.36
CA ILE A 370 5.99 -21.32 7.32
C ILE A 370 6.37 -20.81 5.92
N HIS A 371 6.31 -19.52 5.68
CA HIS A 371 6.66 -18.92 4.38
C HIS A 371 7.00 -17.44 4.51
N ALA A 372 7.93 -16.97 3.68
CA ALA A 372 8.25 -15.55 3.50
C ALA A 372 8.25 -15.18 2.03
N TRP A 373 7.91 -13.93 1.74
CA TRP A 373 7.91 -13.40 0.36
C TRP A 373 8.33 -11.94 0.34
N SER A 374 8.70 -11.46 -0.83
CA SER A 374 9.04 -10.06 -1.09
C SER A 374 8.03 -9.39 -2.01
N GLY A 375 8.02 -8.07 -2.00
CA GLY A 375 7.23 -7.24 -2.89
C GLY A 375 7.83 -5.86 -3.07
N ILE A 376 7.50 -5.21 -4.19
CA ILE A 376 8.04 -3.91 -4.57
C ILE A 376 6.96 -2.85 -4.39
N MET A 377 7.29 -1.81 -3.63
CA MET A 377 6.44 -0.67 -3.31
C MET A 377 6.94 0.61 -3.96
N GLY A 378 6.05 1.56 -4.20
CA GLY A 378 6.39 2.89 -4.70
C GLY A 378 6.48 3.89 -3.56
N TYR A 379 7.69 4.34 -3.24
CA TYR A 379 7.97 5.35 -2.23
C TYR A 379 8.10 6.72 -2.85
N THR A 380 7.53 7.73 -2.21
CA THR A 380 7.67 9.13 -2.59
C THR A 380 8.49 9.90 -1.58
N THR A 381 9.05 11.02 -2.01
CA THR A 381 9.86 11.85 -1.13
C THR A 381 9.05 12.44 0.02
N GLU A 382 7.80 12.79 -0.21
CA GLU A 382 6.94 13.48 0.76
C GLU A 382 6.00 12.54 1.54
N GLY A 383 5.98 11.21 1.25
CA GLY A 383 5.13 10.24 1.95
C GLY A 383 3.69 10.17 1.48
N VAL A 384 3.33 10.90 0.44
CA VAL A 384 1.99 10.91 -0.13
C VAL A 384 2.00 10.55 -1.61
N PRO A 385 0.90 10.00 -2.17
CA PRO A 385 0.84 9.58 -3.56
C PRO A 385 0.86 10.76 -4.53
N TYR A 386 1.07 10.45 -5.80
CA TYR A 386 0.77 11.32 -6.93
C TYR A 386 -0.55 10.87 -7.55
N VAL A 387 -1.55 11.74 -7.53
CA VAL A 387 -2.89 11.50 -8.08
C VAL A 387 -3.34 12.72 -8.87
N GLY A 388 -3.79 12.54 -10.11
CA GLY A 388 -4.31 13.64 -10.93
C GLY A 388 -3.81 13.65 -12.35
N GLU A 389 -4.19 14.68 -13.10
CA GLU A 389 -3.74 14.91 -14.46
C GLU A 389 -2.29 15.44 -14.49
N LEU A 390 -1.52 14.95 -15.44
CA LEU A 390 -0.11 15.36 -15.60
C LEU A 390 -0.01 16.73 -16.28
N HIS A 391 0.80 17.60 -15.69
CA HIS A 391 1.07 18.91 -16.28
C HIS A 391 1.62 18.79 -17.72
N ASN A 392 1.11 19.61 -18.63
CA ASN A 392 1.48 19.61 -20.07
C ASN A 392 1.24 18.28 -20.82
N LYS A 393 0.44 17.37 -20.26
CA LYS A 393 0.06 16.11 -20.91
C LYS A 393 -1.45 15.90 -20.81
N PRO A 394 -2.26 16.68 -21.54
CA PRO A 394 -3.72 16.63 -21.43
C PRO A 394 -4.26 15.22 -21.72
N GLY A 395 -5.17 14.74 -20.89
CA GLY A 395 -5.70 13.38 -20.95
C GLY A 395 -4.77 12.30 -20.40
N ALA A 396 -3.59 12.66 -19.85
CA ALA A 396 -2.71 11.72 -19.15
C ALA A 396 -2.81 11.91 -17.63
N PHE A 397 -3.11 10.85 -16.91
CA PHE A 397 -3.34 10.86 -15.47
C PHE A 397 -2.40 9.88 -14.76
N VAL A 398 -2.10 10.15 -13.49
CA VAL A 398 -1.32 9.28 -12.63
C VAL A 398 -2.06 8.94 -11.34
N CYS A 399 -1.92 7.70 -10.86
CA CYS A 399 -2.31 7.27 -9.52
C CYS A 399 -1.24 6.29 -9.03
N ALA A 400 -0.19 6.79 -8.37
CA ALA A 400 1.01 6.03 -8.08
C ALA A 400 1.78 6.59 -6.88
N GLY A 401 2.76 5.81 -6.39
CA GLY A 401 3.63 6.25 -5.31
C GLY A 401 2.92 6.30 -3.96
N HIS A 402 2.11 5.29 -3.65
CA HIS A 402 1.32 5.25 -2.41
C HIS A 402 2.14 5.09 -1.13
N HIS A 403 3.45 5.16 -1.23
CA HIS A 403 4.40 5.20 -0.12
C HIS A 403 4.20 4.05 0.88
N GLY A 404 3.88 2.85 0.35
CA GLY A 404 3.58 1.74 1.22
C GLY A 404 2.23 1.80 1.96
N HIS A 405 1.51 2.89 1.90
CA HIS A 405 0.26 3.13 2.62
C HIS A 405 -0.99 3.01 1.72
N GLY A 406 -0.87 2.27 0.61
CA GLY A 406 -1.91 2.16 -0.41
C GLY A 406 -3.25 1.64 0.11
N MET A 407 -3.25 0.69 1.05
CA MET A 407 -4.50 0.13 1.59
C MET A 407 -5.36 1.17 2.33
N ALA A 408 -4.75 2.19 2.91
CA ALA A 408 -5.47 3.29 3.55
C ALA A 408 -5.80 4.46 2.62
N ARG A 409 -5.37 4.44 1.33
CA ARG A 409 -5.50 5.60 0.41
C ARG A 409 -6.09 5.27 -0.94
N ILE A 410 -5.83 4.06 -1.48
CA ILE A 410 -6.05 3.79 -2.91
C ILE A 410 -7.52 3.84 -3.33
N MET A 411 -8.46 3.45 -2.45
CA MET A 411 -9.89 3.44 -2.78
C MET A 411 -10.44 4.86 -2.99
N SER A 412 -10.13 5.80 -2.10
CA SER A 412 -10.53 7.20 -2.24
C SER A 412 -9.76 7.88 -3.38
N CYS A 413 -8.46 7.62 -3.54
CA CYS A 413 -7.67 8.12 -4.66
C CYS A 413 -8.25 7.67 -6.01
N ALA A 414 -8.61 6.40 -6.15
CA ALA A 414 -9.19 5.87 -7.37
C ALA A 414 -10.58 6.47 -7.65
N LYS A 415 -11.43 6.58 -6.62
CA LYS A 415 -12.75 7.22 -6.73
C LYS A 415 -12.64 8.69 -7.16
N GLY A 416 -11.77 9.45 -6.49
CA GLY A 416 -11.57 10.87 -6.81
C GLY A 416 -10.95 11.06 -8.20
N LEU A 417 -9.94 10.26 -8.58
CA LEU A 417 -9.37 10.33 -9.92
C LEU A 417 -10.38 9.99 -11.01
N ALA A 418 -11.24 8.99 -10.79
CA ALA A 418 -12.31 8.67 -11.74
C ALA A 418 -13.28 9.84 -11.93
N ALA A 419 -13.62 10.57 -10.86
CA ALA A 419 -14.44 11.77 -10.95
C ALA A 419 -13.75 12.90 -11.75
N VAL A 420 -12.44 13.13 -11.53
CA VAL A 420 -11.64 14.09 -12.31
C VAL A 420 -11.60 13.71 -13.80
N ILE A 421 -11.37 12.44 -14.12
CA ILE A 421 -11.38 11.93 -15.51
C ILE A 421 -12.73 12.19 -16.20
N GLN A 422 -13.84 12.17 -15.44
CA GLN A 422 -15.19 12.47 -15.90
C GLN A 422 -15.52 13.98 -15.91
N GLY A 423 -14.56 14.86 -15.60
CA GLY A 423 -14.70 16.31 -15.66
C GLY A 423 -15.14 16.98 -14.35
N SER A 424 -15.16 16.26 -13.24
CA SER A 424 -15.39 16.87 -11.91
C SER A 424 -14.21 17.76 -11.51
N SER A 425 -14.45 18.81 -10.74
CA SER A 425 -13.36 19.59 -10.16
C SER A 425 -12.62 18.83 -9.08
N TRP A 426 -11.34 19.16 -8.85
CA TRP A 426 -10.52 18.53 -7.80
C TRP A 426 -11.15 18.68 -6.42
N GLU A 427 -11.65 19.87 -6.09
CA GLU A 427 -12.25 20.20 -4.80
C GLU A 427 -13.45 19.31 -4.49
N SER A 428 -14.22 18.91 -5.51
CA SER A 428 -15.39 18.04 -5.36
C SER A 428 -15.02 16.59 -5.01
N THR A 429 -13.77 16.19 -5.19
CA THR A 429 -13.30 14.82 -4.90
C THR A 429 -13.06 14.58 -3.42
N GLY A 430 -12.83 15.64 -2.64
CA GLY A 430 -12.40 15.55 -1.24
C GLY A 430 -10.96 15.04 -1.05
N LEU A 431 -10.19 14.86 -2.13
CA LEU A 431 -8.79 14.47 -2.04
C LEU A 431 -7.92 15.65 -1.56
N PRO A 432 -6.86 15.40 -0.76
CA PRO A 432 -5.87 16.41 -0.41
C PRO A 432 -5.20 17.01 -1.65
N GLU A 433 -5.10 18.33 -1.72
CA GLU A 433 -4.48 19.03 -2.85
C GLU A 433 -3.01 18.66 -3.02
N CYS A 434 -2.33 18.34 -1.91
CA CYS A 434 -0.94 17.89 -1.92
C CYS A 434 -0.72 16.54 -2.62
N PHE A 435 -1.78 15.82 -3.04
CA PHE A 435 -1.65 14.60 -3.84
C PHE A 435 -1.46 14.90 -5.33
N GLN A 436 -1.79 16.10 -5.80
CA GLN A 436 -1.66 16.45 -7.21
C GLN A 436 -0.19 16.43 -7.68
N PRO A 437 0.07 15.99 -8.94
CA PRO A 437 1.40 15.97 -9.53
C PRO A 437 1.81 17.36 -10.06
N THR A 438 1.91 18.36 -9.15
CA THR A 438 2.23 19.73 -9.55
C THR A 438 3.69 19.85 -10.02
N PRO A 439 4.00 20.86 -10.86
CA PRO A 439 5.38 21.12 -11.29
C PRO A 439 6.36 21.30 -10.12
N GLU A 440 5.91 21.92 -9.03
CA GLU A 440 6.71 22.15 -7.82
C GLU A 440 7.09 20.83 -7.15
N ARG A 441 6.14 19.91 -6.98
CA ARG A 441 6.41 18.56 -6.45
C ARG A 441 7.35 17.78 -7.36
N LEU A 442 7.17 17.87 -8.67
CA LEU A 442 8.02 17.19 -9.63
C LEU A 442 9.41 17.82 -9.76
N SER A 443 9.63 19.06 -9.31
CA SER A 443 10.93 19.73 -9.31
C SER A 443 11.75 19.55 -8.03
N ALA A 444 11.18 18.99 -6.95
CA ALA A 444 11.86 18.78 -5.67
C ALA A 444 13.18 17.95 -5.81
N PRO A 445 14.17 18.06 -4.91
CA PRO A 445 15.44 17.35 -5.04
C PRO A 445 15.28 15.81 -5.07
N SER A 446 15.82 15.17 -6.11
CA SER A 446 15.60 13.73 -6.36
C SER A 446 16.25 12.77 -5.37
N GLN A 447 17.24 13.22 -4.57
CA GLN A 447 17.95 12.38 -3.61
C GLN A 447 17.53 12.59 -2.15
N ALA A 448 16.56 13.46 -1.90
CA ALA A 448 16.13 13.78 -0.54
C ALA A 448 15.62 12.56 0.26
N LEU A 449 14.93 11.62 -0.40
CA LEU A 449 14.48 10.38 0.22
C LEU A 449 15.66 9.50 0.65
N LEU A 450 16.61 9.26 -0.24
CA LEU A 450 17.78 8.42 0.03
C LEU A 450 18.64 9.01 1.18
N HIS A 451 18.89 10.31 1.14
CA HIS A 451 19.64 10.98 2.21
C HIS A 451 18.94 10.86 3.57
N ARG A 452 17.61 11.04 3.59
CA ARG A 452 16.83 10.88 4.83
C ARG A 452 16.87 9.45 5.36
N MET A 453 16.68 8.46 4.51
CA MET A 453 16.68 7.07 4.92
C MET A 453 18.05 6.59 5.41
N ARG A 454 19.15 7.06 4.82
CA ARG A 454 20.52 6.79 5.28
C ARG A 454 20.81 7.44 6.63
N ALA A 455 20.34 8.66 6.86
CA ALA A 455 20.50 9.33 8.16
C ALA A 455 19.80 8.57 9.30
N GLN A 456 18.84 7.71 8.99
CA GLN A 456 18.13 6.85 9.96
C GLN A 456 18.87 5.53 10.28
N GLU A 457 19.84 5.13 9.46
CA GLU A 457 20.62 3.91 9.70
C GLU A 457 21.67 4.06 10.80
N HIS A 458 22.03 5.29 11.16
CA HIS A 458 23.09 5.61 12.12
C HIS A 458 22.59 6.40 13.32
N PRO A 459 21.89 5.80 14.27
CA PRO A 459 22.20 6.05 15.65
C PRO A 459 23.19 4.98 16.07
N VAL A 460 24.46 5.12 15.65
CA VAL A 460 25.53 4.31 16.21
C VAL A 460 25.62 4.68 17.68
N ASN A 461 25.38 3.73 18.53
CA ASN A 461 25.91 3.73 19.87
C ASN A 461 27.44 3.66 19.77
N ASP A 462 28.10 4.79 19.74
CA ASP A 462 29.45 4.96 20.24
C ASP A 462 29.34 5.04 21.77
N THR A 463 29.28 3.88 22.43
CA THR A 463 29.81 3.68 23.80
C THR A 463 30.06 2.19 24.02
#